data_1f65d9b72f648cebbdcd4e178130ae90
#
_entry.id   1f65d9b72f648cebbdcd4e178130ae90
#
_cell.length_a   1.000
_cell.length_b   1.000
_cell.length_c   1.000
_cell.angle_alpha   90.00
_cell.angle_beta   90.00
_cell.angle_gamma   90.00
#
_symmetry.space_group_name_H-M   'P 1'
#
loop_
_entity.id
_entity.type
_entity.pdbx_description
1 polymer ?
#
loop_
_entity_poly.entity_id
_entity_poly.type
_entity_poly.pdbx_seq_one_letter_code
_entity_poly.pdbx_strand_id
1 'polypeptide(L)'
;MTAPAFRRGVRLALDWGKARIGVAACDPDGMLAYPVETVPTADAARRLPQLLAEYEPFEVIIGLPRTLSGAEGLAAAQVREAAASVIAAHPAIGWRFFDERLSTADAGRRLRSAGKDARRQRAIIDQAAAVAILEQALAVERSTAAAPGEPAR
;
A
#
# COMPACT_ATOMS: atom_id res chain seq x y z
N MET A 1 -9.85 -32.05 -4.51
CA MET A 1 -8.88 -31.03 -4.13
C MET A 1 -9.47 -29.66 -4.43
N THR A 2 -9.60 -28.82 -3.42
CA THR A 2 -10.13 -27.48 -3.61
C THR A 2 -9.05 -26.56 -4.15
N ALA A 3 -9.42 -25.66 -5.08
CA ALA A 3 -8.51 -24.61 -5.53
C ALA A 3 -8.08 -23.76 -4.33
N PRO A 4 -6.87 -23.15 -4.36
CA PRO A 4 -6.48 -22.22 -3.31
C PRO A 4 -7.52 -21.12 -3.18
N ALA A 5 -8.06 -20.99 -2.00
CA ALA A 5 -9.07 -19.98 -1.73
C ALA A 5 -8.41 -18.62 -1.48
N PHE A 6 -9.17 -17.55 -1.70
CA PHE A 6 -8.79 -16.22 -1.28
C PHE A 6 -8.50 -16.24 0.23
N ARG A 7 -7.34 -15.73 0.63
CA ARG A 7 -6.94 -15.76 2.04
C ARG A 7 -7.74 -14.73 2.83
N ARG A 8 -8.33 -15.17 3.92
CA ARG A 8 -9.11 -14.29 4.79
C ARG A 8 -8.20 -13.59 5.80
N GLY A 9 -8.41 -12.30 5.99
CA GLY A 9 -7.68 -11.52 6.98
C GLY A 9 -7.59 -10.05 6.60
N VAL A 10 -7.33 -9.22 7.60
CA VAL A 10 -7.14 -7.79 7.39
C VAL A 10 -5.81 -7.56 6.67
N ARG A 11 -5.85 -6.69 5.69
CA ARG A 11 -4.65 -6.22 4.98
C ARG A 11 -4.57 -4.71 5.09
N LEU A 12 -3.35 -4.20 5.20
CA LEU A 12 -3.09 -2.77 5.00
C LEU A 12 -2.42 -2.56 3.65
N ALA A 13 -2.63 -1.40 3.07
CA ALA A 13 -1.88 -0.94 1.91
C ALA A 13 -1.23 0.39 2.22
N LEU A 14 -0.01 0.57 1.77
CA LEU A 14 0.77 1.78 1.97
C LEU A 14 1.15 2.35 0.61
N ASP A 15 0.80 3.61 0.40
CA ASP A 15 1.31 4.41 -0.70
C ASP A 15 2.43 5.28 -0.14
N TRP A 16 3.66 4.80 -0.26
CA TRP A 16 4.83 5.38 0.41
C TRP A 16 5.43 6.50 -0.40
N GLY A 17 5.18 7.73 -0.01
CA GLY A 17 5.75 8.91 -0.65
C GLY A 17 6.93 9.48 0.10
N LYS A 18 7.61 10.46 -0.51
CA LYS A 18 8.72 11.17 0.14
C LYS A 18 8.26 11.95 1.36
N ALA A 19 7.12 12.62 1.25
CA ALA A 19 6.61 13.48 2.31
C ALA A 19 5.50 12.82 3.13
N ARG A 20 4.69 11.96 2.51
CA ARG A 20 3.50 11.38 3.14
C ARG A 20 3.33 9.94 2.72
N ILE A 21 2.73 9.16 3.61
CA ILE A 21 2.35 7.77 3.37
C ILE A 21 0.85 7.68 3.50
N GLY A 22 0.17 7.33 2.40
CA GLY A 22 -1.25 7.03 2.45
C GLY A 22 -1.48 5.62 2.98
N VAL A 23 -2.44 5.44 3.88
CA VAL A 23 -2.74 4.15 4.49
C VAL A 23 -4.19 3.78 4.23
N ALA A 24 -4.41 2.56 3.79
CA ALA A 24 -5.73 1.98 3.62
C ALA A 24 -5.78 0.60 4.30
N ALA A 25 -6.98 0.16 4.61
CA ALA A 25 -7.20 -1.16 5.20
C ALA A 25 -8.40 -1.83 4.53
N CYS A 26 -8.53 -3.13 4.73
CA CYS A 26 -9.73 -3.85 4.29
C CYS A 26 -10.32 -4.67 5.44
N ASP A 27 -11.58 -5.07 5.28
CA ASP A 27 -12.21 -6.04 6.18
C ASP A 27 -11.59 -7.43 5.98
N PRO A 28 -11.80 -8.37 6.91
CA PRO A 28 -11.20 -9.71 6.80
C PRO A 28 -11.59 -10.48 5.55
N ASP A 29 -12.77 -10.23 4.99
CA ASP A 29 -13.22 -10.89 3.77
C ASP A 29 -12.73 -10.19 2.50
N GLY A 30 -12.05 -9.04 2.64
CA GLY A 30 -11.53 -8.29 1.52
C GLY A 30 -12.60 -7.73 0.60
N MET A 31 -13.80 -7.46 1.13
CA MET A 31 -14.91 -6.93 0.35
C MET A 31 -14.88 -5.42 0.22
N LEU A 32 -14.32 -4.75 1.22
CA LEU A 32 -14.24 -3.30 1.26
C LEU A 32 -12.85 -2.84 1.64
N ALA A 33 -12.23 -2.07 0.77
CA ALA A 33 -11.02 -1.32 1.09
C ALA A 33 -11.42 0.11 1.45
N TYR A 34 -10.86 0.65 2.52
CA TYR A 34 -11.24 1.96 3.02
C TYR A 34 -10.01 2.75 3.47
N PRO A 35 -10.08 4.10 3.41
CA PRO A 35 -8.97 4.94 3.85
C PRO A 35 -8.82 4.92 5.37
N VAL A 36 -7.58 4.95 5.83
CA VAL A 36 -7.26 4.95 7.27
C VAL A 36 -6.72 6.31 7.68
N GLU A 37 -5.58 6.68 7.14
CA GLU A 37 -4.95 7.94 7.52
C GLU A 37 -3.81 8.29 6.55
N THR A 38 -3.34 9.52 6.61
CA THR A 38 -2.13 9.96 5.93
C THR A 38 -1.08 10.23 6.99
N VAL A 39 0.03 9.49 6.92
CA VAL A 39 1.12 9.58 7.90
C VAL A 39 2.25 10.42 7.30
N PRO A 40 2.73 11.47 7.98
CA PRO A 40 3.96 12.12 7.53
C PRO A 40 5.09 11.10 7.46
N THR A 41 5.82 11.05 6.36
CA THR A 41 6.88 10.04 6.20
C THR A 41 7.93 10.13 7.30
N ALA A 42 8.19 11.34 7.82
CA ALA A 42 9.10 11.53 8.94
C ALA A 42 8.62 10.83 10.22
N ASP A 43 7.33 10.57 10.35
CA ASP A 43 6.73 9.90 11.51
C ASP A 43 6.54 8.39 11.31
N ALA A 44 6.99 7.84 10.18
CA ALA A 44 6.72 6.44 9.84
C ALA A 44 7.20 5.47 10.93
N ALA A 45 8.41 5.67 11.46
CA ALA A 45 8.98 4.79 12.47
C ALA A 45 8.17 4.77 13.77
N ARG A 46 7.46 5.84 14.07
CA ARG A 46 6.61 5.96 15.27
C ARG A 46 5.18 5.50 15.00
N ARG A 47 4.61 5.97 13.88
CA ARG A 47 3.16 5.79 13.65
C ARG A 47 2.81 4.44 13.02
N LEU A 48 3.62 3.93 12.10
CA LEU A 48 3.29 2.64 11.45
C LEU A 48 3.20 1.48 12.44
N PRO A 49 4.12 1.32 13.41
CA PRO A 49 3.95 0.27 14.42
C PRO A 49 2.64 0.37 15.22
N GLN A 50 2.17 1.59 15.49
CA GLN A 50 0.88 1.79 16.16
C GLN A 50 -0.28 1.31 15.32
N LEU A 51 -0.26 1.60 14.01
CA LEU A 51 -1.29 1.14 13.09
C LEU A 51 -1.25 -0.39 12.92
N LEU A 52 -0.07 -0.97 12.87
CA LEU A 52 0.06 -2.43 12.80
C LEU A 52 -0.52 -3.10 14.04
N ALA A 53 -0.31 -2.52 15.22
CA ALA A 53 -0.89 -3.03 16.45
C ALA A 53 -2.40 -2.87 16.49
N GLU A 54 -2.92 -1.78 15.95
CA GLU A 54 -4.36 -1.48 15.96
C GLU A 54 -5.14 -2.39 15.00
N TYR A 55 -4.63 -2.55 13.77
CA TYR A 55 -5.34 -3.28 12.73
C TYR A 55 -4.99 -4.77 12.67
N GLU A 56 -3.87 -5.16 13.24
CA GLU A 56 -3.39 -6.55 13.28
C GLU A 56 -3.46 -7.22 11.89
N PRO A 57 -2.87 -6.61 10.85
CA PRO A 57 -2.95 -7.18 9.51
C PRO A 57 -2.08 -8.44 9.41
N PHE A 58 -2.54 -9.41 8.63
CA PHE A 58 -1.67 -10.55 8.31
C PHE A 58 -0.71 -10.20 7.16
N GLU A 59 -1.05 -9.19 6.38
CA GLU A 59 -0.25 -8.77 5.22
C GLU A 59 -0.31 -7.26 5.04
N VAL A 60 0.82 -6.68 4.68
CA VAL A 60 0.91 -5.27 4.30
C VAL A 60 1.42 -5.20 2.86
N ILE A 61 0.72 -4.45 2.04
CA ILE A 61 1.02 -4.30 0.62
C ILE A 61 1.54 -2.88 0.40
N ILE A 62 2.73 -2.77 -0.15
CA ILE A 62 3.36 -1.47 -0.43
C ILE A 62 3.38 -1.27 -1.94
N GLY A 63 2.79 -0.18 -2.41
CA GLY A 63 2.82 0.18 -3.81
C GLY A 63 4.25 0.54 -4.22
N LEU A 64 4.74 -0.09 -5.27
CA LEU A 64 6.09 0.14 -5.78
C LEU A 64 6.02 0.86 -7.12
N PRO A 65 6.54 2.10 -7.20
CA PRO A 65 6.52 2.84 -8.45
C PRO A 65 7.45 2.19 -9.48
N ARG A 66 6.98 2.14 -10.73
CA ARG A 66 7.76 1.60 -11.85
C ARG A 66 7.81 2.62 -12.96
N THR A 67 8.87 2.56 -13.77
CA THR A 67 8.95 3.38 -14.98
C THR A 67 7.98 2.84 -16.03
N LEU A 68 7.76 3.59 -17.11
CA LEU A 68 6.86 3.18 -18.18
C LEU A 68 7.29 1.86 -18.83
N SER A 69 8.60 1.56 -18.83
CA SER A 69 9.11 0.30 -19.36
C SER A 69 8.95 -0.88 -18.41
N GLY A 70 8.45 -0.64 -17.19
CA GLY A 70 8.31 -1.67 -16.17
C GLY A 70 9.53 -1.87 -15.29
N ALA A 71 10.59 -1.10 -15.52
CA ALA A 71 11.80 -1.18 -14.72
C ALA A 71 11.64 -0.47 -13.38
N GLU A 72 12.39 -0.90 -12.38
CA GLU A 72 12.49 -0.18 -11.12
C GLU A 72 13.53 0.92 -11.27
N GLY A 73 13.08 2.16 -11.12
CA GLY A 73 13.96 3.32 -11.11
C GLY A 73 14.33 3.76 -9.71
N LEU A 74 14.79 5.00 -9.61
CA LEU A 74 15.20 5.59 -8.33
C LEU A 74 14.06 5.63 -7.31
N ALA A 75 12.83 5.92 -7.75
CA ALA A 75 11.68 6.01 -6.85
C ALA A 75 11.41 4.66 -6.17
N ALA A 76 11.49 3.56 -6.93
CA ALA A 76 11.31 2.21 -6.38
C ALA A 76 12.40 1.88 -5.36
N ALA A 77 13.66 2.21 -5.68
CA ALA A 77 14.77 1.99 -4.77
C ALA A 77 14.60 2.76 -3.46
N GLN A 78 14.10 3.98 -3.54
CA GLN A 78 13.84 4.81 -2.35
C GLN A 78 12.75 4.22 -1.47
N VAL A 79 11.67 3.68 -2.06
CA VAL A 79 10.61 3.02 -1.31
C VAL A 79 11.14 1.77 -0.61
N ARG A 80 11.89 0.94 -1.31
CA ARG A 80 12.47 -0.28 -0.73
C ARG A 80 13.38 0.05 0.45
N GLU A 81 14.22 1.06 0.31
CA GLU A 81 15.12 1.48 1.36
C GLU A 81 14.36 2.04 2.56
N ALA A 82 13.39 2.92 2.31
CA ALA A 82 12.62 3.56 3.37
C ALA A 82 11.79 2.54 4.17
N ALA A 83 11.25 1.52 3.52
CA ALA A 83 10.41 0.52 4.17
C ALA A 83 11.22 -0.57 4.88
N ALA A 84 12.51 -0.70 4.59
CA ALA A 84 13.32 -1.82 5.06
C ALA A 84 13.30 -2.01 6.57
N SER A 85 13.38 -0.93 7.34
CA SER A 85 13.45 -1.01 8.81
C SER A 85 12.12 -1.45 9.42
N VAL A 86 11.00 -0.96 8.92
CA VAL A 86 9.69 -1.36 9.44
C VAL A 86 9.38 -2.82 9.06
N ILE A 87 9.78 -3.25 7.88
CA ILE A 87 9.64 -4.65 7.45
C ILE A 87 10.45 -5.55 8.37
N ALA A 88 11.71 -5.21 8.61
CA ALA A 88 12.58 -6.00 9.48
C ALA A 88 12.08 -6.07 10.93
N ALA A 89 11.46 -5.00 11.42
CA ALA A 89 10.96 -4.93 12.78
C ALA A 89 9.67 -5.75 12.99
N HIS A 90 8.99 -6.16 11.93
CA HIS A 90 7.72 -6.88 12.03
C HIS A 90 7.74 -8.16 11.18
N PRO A 91 8.58 -9.15 11.58
CA PRO A 91 8.78 -10.36 10.76
C PRO A 91 7.57 -11.31 10.74
N ALA A 92 6.64 -11.17 11.68
CA ALA A 92 5.44 -12.01 11.71
C ALA A 92 4.39 -11.59 10.68
N ILE A 93 4.50 -10.38 10.14
CA ILE A 93 3.58 -9.88 9.12
C ILE A 93 4.14 -10.22 7.74
N GLY A 94 3.26 -10.59 6.80
CA GLY A 94 3.64 -10.73 5.40
C GLY A 94 3.76 -9.36 4.75
N TRP A 95 4.91 -9.06 4.16
CA TRP A 95 5.14 -7.79 3.46
C TRP A 95 5.31 -8.07 1.98
N ARG A 96 4.59 -7.32 1.14
CA ARG A 96 4.63 -7.51 -0.30
C ARG A 96 4.74 -6.16 -1.01
N PHE A 97 5.53 -6.13 -2.07
CA PHE A 97 5.54 -4.99 -3.00
C PHE A 97 4.61 -5.28 -4.16
N PHE A 98 3.84 -4.29 -4.55
CA PHE A 98 2.84 -4.41 -5.61
C PHE A 98 3.10 -3.33 -6.66
N ASP A 99 3.10 -3.73 -7.93
CA ASP A 99 3.33 -2.79 -9.04
C ASP A 99 2.20 -1.75 -9.08
N GLU A 100 2.52 -0.52 -8.73
CA GLU A 100 1.58 0.58 -8.66
C GLU A 100 0.87 0.88 -9.97
N ARG A 101 1.49 0.55 -11.12
CA ARG A 101 0.86 0.73 -12.43
C ARG A 101 -0.38 -0.12 -12.62
N LEU A 102 -0.54 -1.19 -11.83
CA LEU A 102 -1.71 -2.06 -11.88
C LEU A 102 -2.91 -1.46 -11.15
N SER A 103 -2.78 -0.26 -10.60
CA SER A 103 -3.85 0.44 -9.90
C SER A 103 -4.04 1.85 -10.49
N THR A 104 -5.06 2.58 -9.99
CA THR A 104 -5.27 3.99 -10.36
C THR A 104 -4.53 4.97 -9.45
N ALA A 105 -3.63 4.48 -8.60
CA ALA A 105 -2.90 5.30 -7.64
C ALA A 105 -2.09 6.39 -8.33
N ASP A 106 -1.40 6.06 -9.42
CA ASP A 106 -0.60 7.02 -10.17
C ASP A 106 -1.46 8.13 -10.78
N ALA A 107 -2.62 7.78 -11.33
CA ALA A 107 -3.55 8.76 -11.88
C ALA A 107 -4.05 9.72 -10.79
N GLY A 108 -4.33 9.20 -9.59
CA GLY A 108 -4.74 10.01 -8.45
C GLY A 108 -3.68 11.04 -8.07
N ARG A 109 -2.41 10.67 -8.11
CA ARG A 109 -1.32 11.58 -7.79
C ARG A 109 -1.20 12.74 -8.76
N ARG A 110 -1.55 12.56 -10.02
CA ARG A 110 -1.49 13.61 -11.03
C ARG A 110 -2.48 14.74 -10.77
N LEU A 111 -3.52 14.48 -10.00
CA LEU A 111 -4.53 15.47 -9.66
C LEU A 111 -4.13 16.38 -8.49
N ARG A 112 -2.99 16.13 -7.87
CA ARG A 112 -2.55 16.86 -6.67
C ARG A 112 -2.30 18.34 -6.86
N SER A 113 -2.01 18.77 -8.06
CA SER A 113 -1.59 20.14 -8.31
C SER A 113 -2.74 21.13 -8.47
N ALA A 114 -3.99 20.66 -8.47
CA ALA A 114 -5.14 21.52 -8.73
C ALA A 114 -5.90 21.83 -7.43
N GLY A 115 -6.02 23.12 -7.08
CA GLY A 115 -6.94 23.55 -6.04
C GLY A 115 -6.33 24.32 -4.88
N LYS A 116 -7.20 25.06 -4.17
CA LYS A 116 -6.82 25.99 -3.11
C LYS A 116 -6.42 25.29 -1.79
N ASP A 117 -6.96 24.11 -1.53
CA ASP A 117 -6.63 23.32 -0.33
C ASP A 117 -5.69 22.17 -0.69
N ALA A 118 -4.60 22.51 -1.37
CA ALA A 118 -3.67 21.51 -1.91
C ALA A 118 -3.18 20.52 -0.83
N ARG A 119 -2.92 21.01 0.38
CA ARG A 119 -2.44 20.15 1.47
C ARG A 119 -3.49 19.13 1.91
N ARG A 120 -4.74 19.59 2.09
CA ARG A 120 -5.85 18.73 2.48
C ARG A 120 -6.20 17.74 1.38
N GLN A 121 -6.24 18.23 0.13
CA GLN A 121 -6.50 17.39 -1.03
C GLN A 121 -5.42 16.34 -1.21
N ARG A 122 -4.15 16.68 -0.99
CA ARG A 122 -3.04 15.72 -1.09
C ARG A 122 -3.19 14.59 -0.09
N ALA A 123 -3.59 14.89 1.15
CA ALA A 123 -3.82 13.87 2.16
C ALA A 123 -4.93 12.91 1.74
N ILE A 124 -6.03 13.44 1.18
CA ILE A 124 -7.14 12.63 0.68
C ILE A 124 -6.73 11.79 -0.52
N ILE A 125 -5.96 12.37 -1.45
CA ILE A 125 -5.47 11.68 -2.64
C ILE A 125 -4.51 10.55 -2.26
N ASP A 126 -3.64 10.77 -1.27
CA ASP A 126 -2.71 9.74 -0.80
C ASP A 126 -3.46 8.54 -0.21
N GLN A 127 -4.53 8.80 0.55
CA GLN A 127 -5.38 7.74 1.08
C GLN A 127 -6.13 7.02 -0.04
N ALA A 128 -6.66 7.76 -1.01
CA ALA A 128 -7.35 7.19 -2.16
C ALA A 128 -6.40 6.34 -3.01
N ALA A 129 -5.15 6.75 -3.14
CA ALA A 129 -4.14 5.98 -3.85
C ALA A 129 -3.86 4.65 -3.12
N ALA A 130 -3.77 4.67 -1.80
CA ALA A 130 -3.60 3.46 -1.01
C ALA A 130 -4.81 2.52 -1.14
N VAL A 131 -6.03 3.07 -1.14
CA VAL A 131 -7.26 2.29 -1.38
C VAL A 131 -7.20 1.63 -2.75
N ALA A 132 -6.81 2.37 -3.79
CA ALA A 132 -6.72 1.84 -5.15
C ALA A 132 -5.70 0.69 -5.25
N ILE A 133 -4.55 0.83 -4.59
CA ILE A 133 -3.54 -0.23 -4.52
C ILE A 133 -4.15 -1.48 -3.87
N LEU A 134 -4.83 -1.30 -2.74
CA LEU A 134 -5.42 -2.41 -2.02
C LEU A 134 -6.53 -3.10 -2.81
N GLU A 135 -7.42 -2.32 -3.41
CA GLU A 135 -8.49 -2.86 -4.25
C GLU A 135 -7.95 -3.70 -5.39
N GLN A 136 -6.91 -3.23 -6.07
CA GLN A 136 -6.31 -3.95 -7.17
C GLN A 136 -5.59 -5.21 -6.69
N ALA A 137 -4.89 -5.13 -5.56
CA ALA A 137 -4.22 -6.30 -4.97
C ALA A 137 -5.24 -7.38 -4.59
N LEU A 138 -6.37 -7.00 -4.00
CA LEU A 138 -7.45 -7.93 -3.67
C LEU A 138 -8.04 -8.57 -4.93
N ALA A 139 -8.24 -7.79 -5.99
CA ALA A 139 -8.76 -8.30 -7.26
C ALA A 139 -7.79 -9.29 -7.90
N VAL A 140 -6.49 -9.01 -7.86
CA VAL A 140 -5.46 -9.92 -8.39
C VAL A 140 -5.48 -11.24 -7.62
N GLU A 141 -5.54 -11.19 -6.30
CA GLU A 141 -5.58 -12.41 -5.51
C GLU A 141 -6.83 -13.24 -5.81
N ARG A 142 -7.99 -12.60 -5.96
CA ARG A 142 -9.22 -13.31 -6.31
C ARG A 142 -9.13 -13.99 -7.67
N SER A 143 -8.56 -13.31 -8.65
CA SER A 143 -8.50 -13.84 -10.02
C SER A 143 -7.41 -14.89 -10.21
N THR A 144 -6.31 -14.82 -9.49
CA THR A 144 -5.16 -15.71 -9.65
C THR A 144 -5.08 -16.79 -8.57
N ALA A 145 -5.82 -16.64 -7.48
CA ALA A 145 -5.72 -17.49 -6.28
C ALA A 145 -4.31 -17.53 -5.69
N ALA A 146 -3.52 -16.47 -5.93
CA ALA A 146 -2.15 -16.34 -5.45
C ALA A 146 -1.98 -14.96 -4.79
N ALA A 147 -1.07 -14.88 -3.81
CA ALA A 147 -0.76 -13.64 -3.14
C ALA A 147 -0.32 -12.58 -4.17
N PRO A 148 -0.78 -11.32 -4.02
CA PRO A 148 -0.47 -10.28 -5.01
C PRO A 148 0.96 -9.80 -4.88
N GLY A 149 1.54 -9.36 -5.99
CA GLY A 149 2.88 -8.77 -6.00
C GLY A 149 3.99 -9.76 -5.68
N GLU A 150 5.03 -9.27 -5.06
CA GLU A 150 6.21 -10.06 -4.70
C GLU A 150 6.53 -9.93 -3.21
N PRO A 151 7.09 -10.98 -2.56
CA PRO A 151 7.50 -10.86 -1.17
C PRO A 151 8.56 -9.77 -1.02
N ALA A 152 8.45 -8.99 0.07
CA ALA A 152 9.41 -7.92 0.35
C ALA A 152 10.70 -8.44 0.99
N ARG A 153 10.76 -9.74 1.28
CA ARG A 153 11.94 -10.42 1.86
C ARG A 153 12.28 -11.67 1.10
#